data_ec9684c875e4913c1ad8edb3e1082840
#
_entry.id   ec9684c875e4913c1ad8edb3e1082840
#
_cell.length_a   1.000
_cell.length_b   1.000
_cell.length_c   1.000
_cell.angle_alpha   90.00
_cell.angle_beta   90.00
_cell.angle_gamma   90.00
#
_symmetry.space_group_name_H-M   'P 1'
#
loop_
_entity.id
_entity.type
_entity.pdbx_description
1 polymer ?
#
loop_
_entity_poly.entity_id
_entity_poly.type
_entity_poly.pdbx_seq_one_letter_code
_entity_poly.pdbx_strand_id
1 'polypeptide(L)'
;MTPTFEISVVIGTFNQAPVLQRVLDGYTNQNCDPGIFEVIVVDSGSTDGTHDLFAQFAPRFKFNGIIQDNQGKSGARNRGVAVACAPVIIITDADMIPHPDFIETHIQAHRSTANPTCFEGVTLNMTELHWPPDPNKTYPYIRESLKNGQKLGWYYFLTGNVSFPKSLFVAEGGFDMDFLGYGWEDLELGYRLQQKKVPLRFLPAAINYHYHVVSEDDEIKRNVKKGESARIMLSKHPELKWFLGLNPLSVLIYKLTSPHGSLIKTMTKWHQKKSGLRKQVGTWFLKEYSYLSGILN
;
A
#
# COMPACT_ATOMS: atom_id res chain seq x y z
N MET A 1 11.14 -31.67 11.27
CA MET A 1 10.69 -31.15 9.95
C MET A 1 10.58 -29.63 10.10
N THR A 2 11.26 -28.85 9.26
CA THR A 2 11.04 -27.41 9.16
C THR A 2 9.59 -27.22 8.72
N PRO A 3 8.78 -26.37 9.40
CA PRO A 3 7.42 -26.10 8.97
C PRO A 3 7.45 -25.54 7.54
N THR A 4 6.72 -26.16 6.63
CA THR A 4 6.56 -25.70 5.26
C THR A 4 5.42 -24.71 5.21
N PHE A 5 5.73 -23.43 5.45
CA PHE A 5 4.74 -22.37 5.25
C PHE A 5 4.38 -22.25 3.77
N GLU A 6 3.12 -22.02 3.50
CA GLU A 6 2.62 -21.75 2.14
C GLU A 6 2.66 -20.28 1.79
N ILE A 7 2.49 -19.42 2.79
CA ILE A 7 2.45 -17.97 2.60
C ILE A 7 3.12 -17.23 3.76
N SER A 8 3.90 -16.20 3.44
CA SER A 8 4.47 -15.28 4.42
C SER A 8 3.82 -13.90 4.23
N VAL A 9 3.26 -13.36 5.30
CA VAL A 9 2.75 -11.98 5.32
C VAL A 9 3.87 -11.07 5.76
N VAL A 10 4.14 -10.01 5.00
CA VAL A 10 5.15 -9.01 5.30
C VAL A 10 4.49 -7.65 5.52
N ILE A 11 4.74 -7.06 6.68
CA ILE A 11 4.17 -5.80 7.13
C ILE A 11 5.31 -4.86 7.51
N GLY A 12 5.37 -3.68 6.90
CA GLY A 12 6.22 -2.60 7.38
C GLY A 12 5.45 -1.70 8.35
N THR A 13 6.07 -1.29 9.46
CA THR A 13 5.45 -0.39 10.45
C THR A 13 6.39 0.74 10.87
N PHE A 14 5.81 1.87 11.27
CA PHE A 14 6.50 2.97 11.94
C PHE A 14 5.49 3.82 12.72
N ASN A 15 5.59 3.81 14.06
CA ASN A 15 4.72 4.56 14.98
C ASN A 15 3.22 4.32 14.76
N GLN A 16 2.81 3.03 14.71
CA GLN A 16 1.43 2.60 14.49
C GLN A 16 0.96 1.52 15.49
N ALA A 17 1.56 1.41 16.68
CA ALA A 17 1.30 0.34 17.64
C ALA A 17 -0.21 0.06 17.91
N PRO A 18 -1.08 1.06 18.15
CA PRO A 18 -2.48 0.81 18.46
C PRO A 18 -3.26 0.17 17.29
N VAL A 19 -2.93 0.55 16.05
CA VAL A 19 -3.59 -0.01 14.86
C VAL A 19 -2.97 -1.36 14.51
N LEU A 20 -1.64 -1.47 14.58
CA LEU A 20 -0.92 -2.72 14.36
C LEU A 20 -1.41 -3.84 15.28
N GLN A 21 -1.73 -3.53 16.57
CA GLN A 21 -2.36 -4.51 17.46
C GLN A 21 -3.63 -5.11 16.85
N ARG A 22 -4.50 -4.28 16.26
CA ARG A 22 -5.74 -4.75 15.60
C ARG A 22 -5.48 -5.56 14.35
N VAL A 23 -4.45 -5.20 13.60
CA VAL A 23 -3.99 -5.99 12.44
C VAL A 23 -3.54 -7.38 12.89
N LEU A 24 -2.73 -7.45 13.93
CA LEU A 24 -2.24 -8.71 14.51
C LEU A 24 -3.39 -9.55 15.13
N ASP A 25 -4.35 -8.92 15.80
CA ASP A 25 -5.58 -9.57 16.27
C ASP A 25 -6.34 -10.21 15.10
N GLY A 26 -6.41 -9.52 13.94
CA GLY A 26 -7.02 -10.05 12.72
C GLY A 26 -6.31 -11.31 12.18
N TYR A 27 -4.99 -11.38 12.29
CA TYR A 27 -4.24 -12.60 11.93
C TYR A 27 -4.43 -13.74 12.93
N THR A 28 -4.68 -13.48 14.20
CA THR A 28 -5.04 -14.54 15.16
C THR A 28 -6.41 -15.16 14.91
N ASN A 29 -7.27 -14.46 14.18
CA ASN A 29 -8.63 -14.87 13.86
C ASN A 29 -8.80 -15.40 12.41
N GLN A 30 -7.73 -15.88 11.78
CA GLN A 30 -7.83 -16.49 10.45
C GLN A 30 -8.49 -17.85 10.50
N ASN A 31 -9.32 -18.17 9.50
CA ASN A 31 -10.07 -19.44 9.37
C ASN A 31 -9.23 -20.60 8.80
N CYS A 32 -7.90 -20.45 8.71
CA CYS A 32 -7.00 -21.50 8.25
C CYS A 32 -6.11 -22.06 9.38
N ASP A 33 -5.42 -23.15 9.11
CA ASP A 33 -4.42 -23.71 10.04
C ASP A 33 -3.32 -22.67 10.31
N PRO A 34 -3.08 -22.26 11.57
CA PRO A 34 -2.01 -21.33 11.90
C PRO A 34 -0.60 -21.84 11.57
N GLY A 35 -0.42 -23.14 11.34
CA GLY A 35 0.85 -23.74 10.95
C GLY A 35 1.25 -23.53 9.49
N ILE A 36 0.34 -23.07 8.62
CA ILE A 36 0.61 -22.91 7.18
C ILE A 36 1.07 -21.51 6.78
N PHE A 37 1.03 -20.54 7.67
CA PHE A 37 1.47 -19.17 7.38
C PHE A 37 2.35 -18.59 8.48
N GLU A 38 3.11 -17.57 8.13
CA GLU A 38 3.87 -16.74 9.07
C GLU A 38 3.56 -15.26 8.84
N VAL A 39 3.71 -14.46 9.91
CA VAL A 39 3.60 -13.01 9.83
C VAL A 39 4.91 -12.38 10.27
N ILE A 40 5.49 -11.57 9.42
CA ILE A 40 6.74 -10.86 9.62
C ILE A 40 6.42 -9.36 9.65
N VAL A 41 6.69 -8.74 10.78
CA VAL A 41 6.53 -7.29 10.95
C VAL A 41 7.89 -6.65 11.07
N VAL A 42 8.18 -5.71 10.18
CA VAL A 42 9.46 -4.97 10.20
C VAL A 42 9.17 -3.54 10.65
N ASP A 43 9.65 -3.24 11.85
CA ASP A 43 9.56 -1.92 12.47
C ASP A 43 10.76 -1.05 12.06
N SER A 44 10.47 0.16 11.60
CA SER A 44 11.46 1.14 11.16
C SER A 44 11.88 2.12 12.29
N GLY A 45 12.07 1.60 13.51
CA GLY A 45 12.53 2.38 14.66
C GLY A 45 11.42 3.18 15.34
N SER A 46 10.28 2.57 15.61
CA SER A 46 9.16 3.18 16.34
C SER A 46 9.50 3.50 17.78
N THR A 47 8.79 4.51 18.34
CA THR A 47 8.91 4.97 19.74
C THR A 47 7.58 4.96 20.49
N ASP A 48 6.55 4.29 19.93
CA ASP A 48 5.15 4.34 20.39
C ASP A 48 4.66 3.06 21.10
N GLY A 49 5.56 2.19 21.55
CA GLY A 49 5.21 0.91 22.20
C GLY A 49 5.15 -0.27 21.23
N THR A 50 5.52 -0.10 19.96
CA THR A 50 5.59 -1.21 18.96
C THR A 50 6.53 -2.33 19.45
N HIS A 51 7.65 -2.00 20.09
CA HIS A 51 8.61 -2.99 20.60
C HIS A 51 8.01 -3.82 21.75
N ASP A 52 7.24 -3.19 22.65
CA ASP A 52 6.54 -3.88 23.73
C ASP A 52 5.46 -4.80 23.16
N LEU A 53 4.76 -4.35 22.13
CA LEU A 53 3.80 -5.18 21.41
C LEU A 53 4.50 -6.45 20.85
N PHE A 54 5.65 -6.33 20.20
CA PHE A 54 6.38 -7.49 19.68
C PHE A 54 6.80 -8.47 20.80
N ALA A 55 7.26 -7.95 21.92
CA ALA A 55 7.72 -8.77 23.04
C ALA A 55 6.58 -9.55 23.74
N GLN A 56 5.35 -9.03 23.70
CA GLN A 56 4.18 -9.61 24.36
C GLN A 56 3.32 -10.44 23.42
N PHE A 57 3.49 -10.31 22.11
CA PHE A 57 2.63 -10.97 21.13
C PHE A 57 3.05 -12.44 20.92
N ALA A 58 2.22 -13.38 21.39
CA ALA A 58 2.49 -14.81 21.34
C ALA A 58 1.33 -15.57 20.63
N PRO A 59 1.19 -15.45 19.31
CA PRO A 59 0.12 -16.11 18.56
C PRO A 59 0.39 -17.62 18.35
N ARG A 60 -0.61 -18.34 17.81
CA ARG A 60 -0.46 -19.74 17.40
C ARG A 60 0.32 -19.92 16.10
N PHE A 61 0.34 -18.90 15.22
CA PHE A 61 1.12 -18.89 13.99
C PHE A 61 2.57 -18.43 14.25
N LYS A 62 3.45 -18.64 13.29
CA LYS A 62 4.83 -18.13 13.36
C LYS A 62 4.84 -16.60 13.21
N PHE A 63 5.24 -15.93 14.28
CA PHE A 63 5.41 -14.47 14.30
C PHE A 63 6.90 -14.12 14.34
N ASN A 64 7.29 -13.09 13.58
CA ASN A 64 8.66 -12.57 13.56
C ASN A 64 8.62 -11.03 13.55
N GLY A 65 8.84 -10.41 14.70
CA GLY A 65 9.00 -8.95 14.84
C GLY A 65 10.48 -8.56 14.66
N ILE A 66 10.78 -7.72 13.69
CA ILE A 66 12.12 -7.24 13.37
C ILE A 66 12.18 -5.74 13.60
N ILE A 67 13.19 -5.30 14.31
CA ILE A 67 13.48 -3.87 14.55
C ILE A 67 14.68 -3.49 13.68
N GLN A 68 14.61 -2.38 12.97
CA GLN A 68 15.70 -1.84 12.15
C GLN A 68 15.69 -0.30 12.17
N ASP A 69 16.78 0.30 11.73
CA ASP A 69 16.81 1.72 11.44
C ASP A 69 15.88 2.07 10.27
N ASN A 70 15.34 3.28 10.26
CA ASN A 70 14.38 3.69 9.23
C ASN A 70 15.04 3.76 7.84
N GLN A 71 14.67 2.82 6.99
CA GLN A 71 15.07 2.73 5.58
C GLN A 71 13.87 2.90 4.64
N GLY A 72 12.81 3.56 5.10
CA GLY A 72 11.57 3.73 4.36
C GLY A 72 10.76 2.43 4.21
N LYS A 73 9.64 2.53 3.52
CA LYS A 73 8.75 1.38 3.26
C LYS A 73 9.43 0.29 2.42
N SER A 74 10.17 0.69 1.39
CA SER A 74 10.92 -0.23 0.53
C SER A 74 11.90 -1.09 1.34
N GLY A 75 12.69 -0.46 2.22
CA GLY A 75 13.67 -1.18 3.07
C GLY A 75 13.01 -2.16 4.03
N ALA A 76 11.95 -1.74 4.72
CA ALA A 76 11.21 -2.61 5.62
C ALA A 76 10.62 -3.83 4.90
N ARG A 77 9.96 -3.63 3.76
CA ARG A 77 9.37 -4.71 2.96
C ARG A 77 10.43 -5.64 2.37
N ASN A 78 11.52 -5.10 1.82
CA ASN A 78 12.65 -5.89 1.32
C ASN A 78 13.25 -6.78 2.43
N ARG A 79 13.44 -6.22 3.63
CA ARG A 79 13.93 -6.98 4.79
C ARG A 79 12.99 -8.10 5.18
N GLY A 80 11.68 -7.83 5.21
CA GLY A 80 10.66 -8.82 5.53
C GLY A 80 10.64 -9.96 4.53
N VAL A 81 10.65 -9.66 3.22
CA VAL A 81 10.69 -10.69 2.16
C VAL A 81 11.98 -11.50 2.19
N ALA A 82 13.12 -10.89 2.53
CA ALA A 82 14.40 -11.59 2.62
C ALA A 82 14.37 -12.74 3.65
N VAL A 83 13.73 -12.51 4.81
CA VAL A 83 13.64 -13.51 5.90
C VAL A 83 12.42 -14.43 5.80
N ALA A 84 11.47 -14.15 4.92
CA ALA A 84 10.27 -14.95 4.69
C ALA A 84 10.64 -16.38 4.25
N CYS A 85 9.97 -17.38 4.80
CA CYS A 85 10.25 -18.79 4.52
C CYS A 85 9.34 -19.37 3.44
N ALA A 86 8.13 -18.81 3.24
CA ALA A 86 7.16 -19.34 2.30
C ALA A 86 7.49 -18.98 0.83
N PRO A 87 7.01 -19.79 -0.13
CA PRO A 87 7.16 -19.52 -1.56
C PRO A 87 6.28 -18.38 -2.06
N VAL A 88 5.20 -18.06 -1.35
CA VAL A 88 4.29 -16.96 -1.67
C VAL A 88 4.39 -15.87 -0.60
N ILE A 89 4.41 -14.62 -1.04
CA ILE A 89 4.44 -13.45 -0.18
C ILE A 89 3.13 -12.68 -0.32
N ILE A 90 2.56 -12.24 0.79
CA ILE A 90 1.60 -11.13 0.86
C ILE A 90 2.35 -9.91 1.39
N ILE A 91 2.22 -8.76 0.70
CA ILE A 91 2.58 -7.47 1.29
C ILE A 91 1.30 -6.76 1.70
N THR A 92 1.31 -6.24 2.93
CA THR A 92 0.23 -5.42 3.47
C THR A 92 0.78 -4.33 4.40
N ASP A 93 -0.02 -3.32 4.73
CA ASP A 93 0.41 -2.24 5.63
C ASP A 93 -0.06 -2.47 7.07
N ALA A 94 0.56 -1.80 8.04
CA ALA A 94 0.29 -1.93 9.48
C ALA A 94 -1.08 -1.36 9.92
N ASP A 95 -1.87 -0.86 8.99
CA ASP A 95 -3.23 -0.32 9.17
C ASP A 95 -4.29 -1.07 8.34
N MET A 96 -3.92 -2.28 7.84
CA MET A 96 -4.76 -3.16 7.04
C MET A 96 -5.20 -4.38 7.84
N ILE A 97 -6.40 -4.36 8.40
CA ILE A 97 -6.94 -5.47 9.21
C ILE A 97 -7.47 -6.56 8.27
N PRO A 98 -6.96 -7.81 8.32
CA PRO A 98 -7.38 -8.87 7.40
C PRO A 98 -8.77 -9.41 7.77
N HIS A 99 -9.58 -9.76 6.74
CA HIS A 99 -10.78 -10.58 6.91
C HIS A 99 -10.40 -11.99 7.39
N PRO A 100 -11.26 -12.72 8.14
CA PRO A 100 -10.95 -14.08 8.60
C PRO A 100 -10.53 -15.08 7.51
N ASP A 101 -11.01 -14.93 6.28
CA ASP A 101 -10.66 -15.80 5.14
C ASP A 101 -9.49 -15.26 4.30
N PHE A 102 -8.82 -14.20 4.74
CA PHE A 102 -7.82 -13.48 3.95
C PHE A 102 -6.66 -14.38 3.51
N ILE A 103 -6.05 -15.10 4.45
CA ILE A 103 -4.91 -16.00 4.19
C ILE A 103 -5.32 -17.14 3.26
N GLU A 104 -6.39 -17.85 3.61
CA GLU A 104 -6.86 -19.01 2.83
C GLU A 104 -7.22 -18.61 1.41
N THR A 105 -7.84 -17.46 1.21
CA THR A 105 -8.20 -16.95 -0.12
C THR A 105 -6.96 -16.75 -1.00
N HIS A 106 -5.90 -16.14 -0.48
CA HIS A 106 -4.66 -15.97 -1.22
C HIS A 106 -3.97 -17.32 -1.51
N ILE A 107 -3.92 -18.23 -0.54
CA ILE A 107 -3.35 -19.58 -0.74
C ILE A 107 -4.07 -20.29 -1.87
N GLN A 108 -5.40 -20.34 -1.86
CA GLN A 108 -6.19 -21.02 -2.89
C GLN A 108 -6.01 -20.39 -4.28
N ALA A 109 -5.90 -19.07 -4.38
CA ALA A 109 -5.61 -18.40 -5.64
C ALA A 109 -4.26 -18.86 -6.22
N HIS A 110 -3.20 -18.93 -5.42
CA HIS A 110 -1.89 -19.39 -5.87
C HIS A 110 -1.86 -20.89 -6.21
N ARG A 111 -2.53 -21.73 -5.42
CA ARG A 111 -2.65 -23.18 -5.69
C ARG A 111 -3.40 -23.48 -7.00
N SER A 112 -4.39 -22.64 -7.34
CA SER A 112 -5.20 -22.82 -8.56
C SER A 112 -4.52 -22.33 -9.83
N THR A 113 -3.31 -21.77 -9.75
CA THR A 113 -2.64 -21.10 -10.88
C THR A 113 -1.33 -21.79 -11.21
N ALA A 114 -1.22 -22.34 -12.41
CA ALA A 114 0.00 -23.07 -12.84
C ALA A 114 1.20 -22.14 -13.12
N ASN A 115 0.94 -20.91 -13.55
CA ASN A 115 1.98 -19.94 -13.88
C ASN A 115 2.16 -18.92 -12.76
N PRO A 116 3.37 -18.40 -12.54
CA PRO A 116 3.61 -17.33 -11.59
C PRO A 116 2.70 -16.12 -11.86
N THR A 117 1.84 -15.79 -10.88
CA THR A 117 0.80 -14.78 -10.99
C THR A 117 0.78 -13.94 -9.72
N CYS A 118 0.59 -12.63 -9.87
CA CYS A 118 0.30 -11.73 -8.76
C CYS A 118 -1.21 -11.57 -8.59
N PHE A 119 -1.68 -11.44 -7.35
CA PHE A 119 -3.09 -11.20 -7.05
C PHE A 119 -3.25 -9.95 -6.21
N GLU A 120 -4.17 -9.09 -6.63
CA GLU A 120 -4.60 -7.88 -5.92
C GLU A 120 -5.99 -8.12 -5.34
N GLY A 121 -6.13 -7.97 -4.02
CA GLY A 121 -7.38 -8.14 -3.31
C GLY A 121 -8.20 -6.86 -3.20
N VAL A 122 -9.16 -6.87 -2.28
CA VAL A 122 -10.06 -5.75 -1.97
C VAL A 122 -9.66 -5.10 -0.67
N THR A 123 -9.47 -3.79 -0.69
CA THR A 123 -9.23 -2.97 0.49
C THR A 123 -10.44 -2.07 0.75
N LEU A 124 -11.13 -2.32 1.85
CA LEU A 124 -12.32 -1.57 2.28
C LEU A 124 -11.92 -0.50 3.30
N ASN A 125 -12.33 0.76 3.08
CA ASN A 125 -11.96 1.84 3.99
C ASN A 125 -12.84 1.87 5.24
N MET A 126 -12.21 1.88 6.42
CA MET A 126 -12.87 2.06 7.72
C MET A 126 -12.69 3.50 8.21
N THR A 127 -13.76 4.08 8.73
CA THR A 127 -13.73 5.41 9.36
C THR A 127 -13.54 5.36 10.88
N GLU A 128 -13.79 4.19 11.47
CA GLU A 128 -13.70 3.94 12.91
C GLU A 128 -12.91 2.65 13.15
N LEU A 129 -11.99 2.68 14.10
CA LEU A 129 -11.18 1.50 14.45
C LEU A 129 -11.98 0.58 15.39
N HIS A 130 -12.49 -0.51 14.88
CA HIS A 130 -13.12 -1.56 15.67
C HIS A 130 -12.81 -2.95 15.09
N TRP A 131 -12.86 -3.95 15.95
CA TRP A 131 -12.66 -5.33 15.57
C TRP A 131 -13.60 -6.23 16.40
N PRO A 132 -14.28 -7.22 15.82
CA PRO A 132 -14.33 -7.49 14.37
C PRO A 132 -15.02 -6.36 13.59
N PRO A 133 -14.80 -6.24 12.26
CA PRO A 133 -15.56 -5.33 11.42
C PRO A 133 -17.05 -5.63 11.52
N ASP A 134 -17.88 -4.57 11.56
CA ASP A 134 -19.33 -4.73 11.63
C ASP A 134 -19.86 -5.34 10.31
N PRO A 135 -20.45 -6.55 10.33
CA PRO A 135 -20.95 -7.20 9.11
C PRO A 135 -22.15 -6.48 8.48
N ASN A 136 -22.83 -5.60 9.23
CA ASN A 136 -23.98 -4.83 8.76
C ASN A 136 -23.58 -3.46 8.18
N LYS A 137 -22.29 -3.08 8.29
CA LYS A 137 -21.78 -1.80 7.80
C LYS A 137 -21.26 -1.95 6.38
N THR A 138 -21.71 -1.07 5.48
CA THR A 138 -21.12 -0.97 4.13
C THR A 138 -19.84 -0.15 4.18
N TYR A 139 -18.75 -0.74 3.72
CA TYR A 139 -17.46 -0.06 3.60
C TYR A 139 -17.25 0.40 2.16
N PRO A 140 -16.89 1.67 1.92
CA PRO A 140 -16.69 2.16 0.56
C PRO A 140 -15.60 1.41 -0.19
N TYR A 141 -15.91 1.01 -1.43
CA TYR A 141 -14.97 0.41 -2.35
C TYR A 141 -15.13 1.01 -3.75
N ILE A 142 -14.07 1.53 -4.33
CA ILE A 142 -14.10 2.30 -5.58
C ILE A 142 -13.94 1.45 -6.85
N ARG A 143 -13.80 0.12 -6.72
CA ARG A 143 -13.50 -0.79 -7.84
C ARG A 143 -14.54 -1.90 -8.02
N GLU A 144 -15.80 -1.60 -7.70
CA GLU A 144 -16.92 -2.56 -7.74
C GLU A 144 -17.16 -3.20 -9.13
N SER A 145 -16.70 -2.54 -10.20
CA SER A 145 -16.87 -3.04 -11.58
C SER A 145 -15.89 -4.14 -11.97
N LEU A 146 -14.84 -4.40 -11.18
CA LEU A 146 -13.85 -5.44 -11.48
C LEU A 146 -14.40 -6.83 -11.19
N LYS A 147 -14.06 -7.79 -12.05
CA LYS A 147 -14.53 -9.19 -11.95
C LYS A 147 -13.42 -10.10 -11.42
N ASN A 148 -13.82 -11.16 -10.70
CA ASN A 148 -12.86 -12.17 -10.20
C ASN A 148 -11.98 -12.72 -11.35
N GLY A 149 -10.68 -12.83 -11.10
CA GLY A 149 -9.70 -13.29 -12.07
C GLY A 149 -9.40 -12.30 -13.20
N GLN A 150 -10.05 -11.13 -13.25
CA GLN A 150 -9.78 -10.12 -14.28
C GLN A 150 -8.31 -9.71 -14.27
N LYS A 151 -7.68 -9.68 -15.46
CA LYS A 151 -6.31 -9.16 -15.59
C LYS A 151 -6.30 -7.66 -15.35
N LEU A 152 -5.39 -7.23 -14.49
CA LEU A 152 -5.19 -5.82 -14.12
C LEU A 152 -3.94 -5.24 -14.77
N GLY A 153 -3.91 -3.93 -14.91
CA GLY A 153 -2.69 -3.19 -15.25
C GLY A 153 -1.77 -3.05 -14.03
N TRP A 154 -0.50 -2.76 -14.26
CA TRP A 154 0.52 -2.60 -13.22
C TRP A 154 0.17 -1.56 -12.13
N TYR A 155 -0.61 -0.56 -12.48
CA TYR A 155 -1.07 0.50 -11.56
C TYR A 155 -2.12 0.03 -10.52
N TYR A 156 -2.48 -1.25 -10.54
CA TYR A 156 -3.23 -1.93 -9.50
C TYR A 156 -2.35 -2.77 -8.57
N PHE A 157 -1.05 -2.82 -8.77
CA PHE A 157 -0.14 -3.52 -7.86
C PHE A 157 0.07 -2.67 -6.59
N LEU A 158 -0.84 -2.82 -5.62
CA LEU A 158 -0.88 -2.00 -4.40
C LEU A 158 -0.55 -2.84 -3.19
N THR A 159 0.49 -2.45 -2.48
CA THR A 159 1.02 -3.18 -1.32
C THR A 159 0.13 -3.18 -0.08
N GLY A 160 -1.07 -2.58 -0.15
CA GLY A 160 -2.10 -2.77 0.87
C GLY A 160 -2.73 -4.15 0.88
N ASN A 161 -2.78 -4.85 -0.28
CA ASN A 161 -3.39 -6.18 -0.42
C ASN A 161 -2.93 -6.90 -1.69
N VAL A 162 -1.65 -7.19 -1.79
CA VAL A 162 -1.10 -7.89 -2.96
C VAL A 162 -0.33 -9.13 -2.55
N SER A 163 -0.48 -10.22 -3.31
CA SER A 163 0.33 -11.42 -3.16
C SER A 163 1.03 -11.82 -4.45
N PHE A 164 2.20 -12.44 -4.31
CA PHE A 164 3.01 -12.88 -5.44
C PHE A 164 3.99 -14.00 -5.03
N PRO A 165 4.48 -14.83 -5.98
CA PRO A 165 5.57 -15.75 -5.73
C PRO A 165 6.85 -15.02 -5.30
N LYS A 166 7.49 -15.46 -4.21
CA LYS A 166 8.76 -14.87 -3.70
C LYS A 166 9.84 -14.86 -4.78
N SER A 167 9.88 -15.88 -5.64
CA SER A 167 10.85 -15.98 -6.73
C SER A 167 10.77 -14.81 -7.74
N LEU A 168 9.56 -14.31 -8.02
CA LEU A 168 9.40 -13.12 -8.88
C LEU A 168 10.01 -11.87 -8.24
N PHE A 169 9.76 -11.68 -6.95
CA PHE A 169 10.30 -10.55 -6.20
C PHE A 169 11.83 -10.55 -6.19
N VAL A 170 12.41 -11.71 -5.92
CA VAL A 170 13.88 -11.89 -5.90
C VAL A 170 14.48 -11.68 -7.29
N ALA A 171 13.85 -12.21 -8.34
CA ALA A 171 14.31 -12.05 -9.72
C ALA A 171 14.29 -10.59 -10.19
N GLU A 172 13.34 -9.79 -9.69
CA GLU A 172 13.25 -8.35 -9.99
C GLU A 172 14.09 -7.47 -9.02
N GLY A 173 14.79 -8.05 -8.04
CA GLY A 173 15.64 -7.30 -7.11
C GLY A 173 14.87 -6.58 -6.00
N GLY A 174 13.57 -6.88 -5.82
CA GLY A 174 12.73 -6.30 -4.77
C GLY A 174 12.22 -4.90 -5.07
N PHE A 175 11.78 -4.19 -4.01
CA PHE A 175 11.44 -2.77 -4.10
C PHE A 175 12.71 -1.93 -4.26
N ASP A 176 12.62 -0.94 -5.11
CA ASP A 176 13.74 -0.02 -5.35
C ASP A 176 13.94 0.91 -4.14
N MET A 177 15.18 0.94 -3.64
CA MET A 177 15.56 1.69 -2.44
C MET A 177 15.69 3.20 -2.66
N ASP A 178 15.65 3.69 -3.90
CA ASP A 178 15.63 5.12 -4.17
C ASP A 178 14.29 5.75 -3.75
N PHE A 179 13.22 4.95 -3.65
CA PHE A 179 11.91 5.40 -3.16
C PHE A 179 11.87 5.46 -1.63
N LEU A 180 12.55 6.45 -1.05
CA LEU A 180 12.54 6.71 0.39
C LEU A 180 11.29 7.49 0.85
N GLY A 181 10.62 8.16 -0.08
CA GLY A 181 9.45 9.01 0.16
C GLY A 181 8.13 8.23 0.26
N TYR A 182 7.04 8.90 -0.09
CA TYR A 182 5.70 8.36 -0.02
C TYR A 182 5.16 8.02 -1.41
N GLY A 183 4.89 6.73 -1.65
CA GLY A 183 4.25 6.21 -2.86
C GLY A 183 5.20 5.96 -4.02
N TRP A 184 4.69 5.28 -5.04
CA TRP A 184 5.31 4.84 -6.29
C TRP A 184 6.23 3.63 -6.16
N GLU A 185 6.72 3.26 -4.99
CA GLU A 185 7.57 2.08 -4.79
C GLU A 185 6.89 0.77 -5.22
N ASP A 186 5.60 0.67 -4.92
CA ASP A 186 4.75 -0.47 -5.27
C ASP A 186 4.43 -0.49 -6.77
N LEU A 187 4.01 0.64 -7.30
CA LEU A 187 3.70 0.78 -8.72
C LEU A 187 4.93 0.58 -9.61
N GLU A 188 6.11 0.96 -9.14
CA GLU A 188 7.37 0.74 -9.85
C GLU A 188 7.68 -0.76 -9.98
N LEU A 189 7.56 -1.52 -8.90
CA LEU A 189 7.71 -2.98 -8.94
C LEU A 189 6.63 -3.62 -9.84
N GLY A 190 5.37 -3.17 -9.71
CA GLY A 190 4.27 -3.62 -10.58
C GLY A 190 4.56 -3.37 -12.05
N TYR A 191 5.15 -2.21 -12.38
CA TYR A 191 5.54 -1.87 -13.75
C TYR A 191 6.64 -2.81 -14.28
N ARG A 192 7.72 -3.06 -13.51
CA ARG A 192 8.78 -4.03 -13.90
C ARG A 192 8.20 -5.44 -14.11
N LEU A 193 7.34 -5.91 -13.22
CA LEU A 193 6.67 -7.21 -13.36
C LEU A 193 5.80 -7.27 -14.63
N GLN A 194 5.07 -6.20 -14.97
CA GLN A 194 4.29 -6.14 -16.22
C GLN A 194 5.19 -6.16 -17.46
N GLN A 195 6.37 -5.51 -17.46
CA GLN A 195 7.34 -5.58 -18.56
C GLN A 195 7.84 -7.02 -18.78
N LYS A 196 7.91 -7.82 -17.71
CA LYS A 196 8.21 -9.25 -17.76
C LYS A 196 6.99 -10.10 -18.11
N LYS A 197 5.84 -9.47 -18.43
CA LYS A 197 4.57 -10.14 -18.76
C LYS A 197 3.98 -10.99 -17.63
N VAL A 198 4.39 -10.72 -16.38
CA VAL A 198 3.79 -11.35 -15.20
C VAL A 198 2.35 -10.87 -15.07
N PRO A 199 1.36 -11.78 -15.01
CA PRO A 199 -0.03 -11.37 -14.85
C PRO A 199 -0.30 -10.89 -13.42
N LEU A 200 -1.03 -9.77 -13.30
CA LEU A 200 -1.70 -9.34 -12.08
C LEU A 200 -3.20 -9.59 -12.26
N ARG A 201 -3.83 -10.29 -11.31
CA ARG A 201 -5.25 -10.66 -11.38
C ARG A 201 -6.01 -10.15 -10.16
N PHE A 202 -7.25 -9.76 -10.38
CA PHE A 202 -8.14 -9.32 -9.30
C PHE A 202 -8.69 -10.51 -8.51
N LEU A 203 -8.62 -10.42 -7.18
CA LEU A 203 -9.06 -11.45 -6.23
C LEU A 203 -10.05 -10.85 -5.21
N PRO A 204 -11.33 -10.66 -5.60
CA PRO A 204 -12.31 -9.93 -4.78
C PRO A 204 -12.63 -10.56 -3.43
N ALA A 205 -12.40 -11.86 -3.26
CA ALA A 205 -12.62 -12.56 -2.00
C ALA A 205 -11.51 -12.31 -0.97
N ALA A 206 -10.33 -11.83 -1.38
CA ALA A 206 -9.24 -11.46 -0.48
C ALA A 206 -9.47 -10.03 0.05
N ILE A 207 -10.13 -9.94 1.20
CA ILE A 207 -10.57 -8.65 1.77
C ILE A 207 -9.69 -8.27 2.96
N ASN A 208 -9.29 -7.00 3.02
CA ASN A 208 -8.81 -6.35 4.23
C ASN A 208 -9.52 -5.01 4.46
N TYR A 209 -9.38 -4.49 5.67
CA TYR A 209 -10.02 -3.25 6.10
C TYR A 209 -8.96 -2.23 6.46
N HIS A 210 -8.93 -1.14 5.72
CA HIS A 210 -7.96 -0.06 5.89
C HIS A 210 -8.48 0.98 6.87
N TYR A 211 -7.84 1.08 8.02
CA TYR A 211 -8.10 2.14 8.98
C TYR A 211 -7.03 3.22 8.87
N HIS A 212 -7.33 4.24 8.10
CA HIS A 212 -6.42 5.36 7.89
C HIS A 212 -7.18 6.68 7.82
N VAL A 213 -7.25 7.38 8.95
CA VAL A 213 -7.88 8.68 9.03
C VAL A 213 -6.85 9.76 8.73
N VAL A 214 -6.96 10.37 7.55
CA VAL A 214 -6.08 11.46 7.12
C VAL A 214 -6.90 12.72 6.91
N SER A 215 -6.42 13.84 7.45
CA SER A 215 -7.02 15.13 7.15
C SER A 215 -6.77 15.53 5.68
N GLU A 216 -7.67 16.34 5.11
CA GLU A 216 -7.49 16.88 3.74
C GLU A 216 -6.18 17.68 3.62
N ASP A 217 -5.78 18.40 4.68
CA ASP A 217 -4.53 19.15 4.73
C ASP A 217 -3.30 18.24 4.69
N ASP A 218 -3.33 17.13 5.42
CA ASP A 218 -2.22 16.17 5.40
C ASP A 218 -2.15 15.44 4.06
N GLU A 219 -3.29 15.19 3.43
CA GLU A 219 -3.33 14.63 2.08
C GLU A 219 -2.71 15.58 1.05
N ILE A 220 -2.96 16.89 1.15
CA ILE A 220 -2.32 17.91 0.29
C ILE A 220 -0.79 17.88 0.50
N LYS A 221 -0.30 17.84 1.75
CA LYS A 221 1.13 17.74 2.06
C LYS A 221 1.75 16.44 1.51
N ARG A 222 1.05 15.30 1.64
CA ARG A 222 1.48 14.01 1.09
C ARG A 222 1.61 14.04 -0.43
N ASN A 223 0.79 14.82 -1.15
CA ASN A 223 0.90 14.93 -2.60
C ASN A 223 2.23 15.57 -3.05
N VAL A 224 2.85 16.46 -2.28
CA VAL A 224 4.22 16.91 -2.57
C VAL A 224 5.18 15.74 -2.56
N LYS A 225 5.16 14.92 -1.50
CA LYS A 225 6.02 13.72 -1.38
C LYS A 225 5.75 12.68 -2.47
N LYS A 226 4.46 12.52 -2.87
CA LYS A 226 4.12 11.69 -4.05
C LYS A 226 4.73 12.23 -5.33
N GLY A 227 4.73 13.55 -5.52
CA GLY A 227 5.37 14.20 -6.66
C GLY A 227 6.90 13.98 -6.67
N GLU A 228 7.56 14.11 -5.52
CA GLU A 228 8.99 13.82 -5.37
C GLU A 228 9.32 12.36 -5.75
N SER A 229 8.52 11.41 -5.27
CA SER A 229 8.66 9.98 -5.64
C SER A 229 8.33 9.74 -7.11
N ALA A 230 7.33 10.46 -7.68
CA ALA A 230 7.03 10.40 -9.12
C ALA A 230 8.17 10.91 -10.00
N ARG A 231 8.99 11.85 -9.51
CA ARG A 231 10.21 12.29 -10.20
C ARG A 231 11.24 11.16 -10.28
N ILE A 232 11.38 10.36 -9.23
CA ILE A 232 12.23 9.15 -9.25
C ILE A 232 11.69 8.16 -10.28
N MET A 233 10.38 7.90 -10.26
CA MET A 233 9.71 7.03 -11.25
C MET A 233 9.96 7.51 -12.67
N LEU A 234 9.84 8.82 -12.94
CA LEU A 234 10.08 9.42 -14.24
C LEU A 234 11.54 9.26 -14.70
N SER A 235 12.52 9.40 -13.78
CA SER A 235 13.94 9.25 -14.12
C SER A 235 14.31 7.83 -14.53
N LYS A 236 13.62 6.83 -13.98
CA LYS A 236 13.82 5.40 -14.28
C LYS A 236 12.99 4.94 -15.48
N HIS A 237 11.81 5.52 -15.66
CA HIS A 237 10.79 5.13 -16.66
C HIS A 237 10.25 6.37 -17.38
N PRO A 238 11.05 7.04 -18.24
CA PRO A 238 10.66 8.29 -18.90
C PRO A 238 9.46 8.15 -19.84
N GLU A 239 9.17 6.95 -20.31
CA GLU A 239 7.98 6.62 -21.12
C GLU A 239 6.67 6.82 -20.35
N LEU A 240 6.70 6.79 -19.01
CA LEU A 240 5.52 7.02 -18.16
C LEU A 240 5.18 8.49 -17.93
N LYS A 241 5.88 9.43 -18.60
CA LYS A 241 5.70 10.87 -18.44
C LYS A 241 4.22 11.30 -18.46
N TRP A 242 3.45 10.77 -19.39
CA TRP A 242 2.02 11.10 -19.52
C TRP A 242 1.17 10.51 -18.39
N PHE A 243 1.49 9.28 -17.99
CA PHE A 243 0.83 8.60 -16.87
C PHE A 243 1.08 9.34 -15.54
N LEU A 244 2.27 9.90 -15.37
CA LEU A 244 2.66 10.71 -14.21
C LEU A 244 2.07 12.13 -14.23
N GLY A 245 1.11 12.42 -15.10
CA GLY A 245 0.41 13.71 -15.16
C GLY A 245 1.20 14.86 -15.81
N LEU A 246 2.38 14.60 -16.37
CA LEU A 246 3.22 15.61 -17.01
C LEU A 246 2.82 15.88 -18.46
N ASN A 247 1.51 16.07 -18.71
CA ASN A 247 1.04 16.55 -20.00
C ASN A 247 1.32 18.08 -20.14
N PRO A 248 1.46 18.61 -21.39
CA PRO A 248 1.81 20.01 -21.61
C PRO A 248 0.87 21.00 -20.96
N LEU A 249 -0.43 20.68 -20.90
CA LEU A 249 -1.43 21.56 -20.31
C LEU A 249 -1.26 21.68 -18.78
N SER A 250 -1.11 20.54 -18.09
CA SER A 250 -0.87 20.52 -16.64
C SER A 250 0.40 21.27 -16.26
N VAL A 251 1.49 21.05 -17.01
CA VAL A 251 2.77 21.74 -16.81
C VAL A 251 2.63 23.25 -17.09
N LEU A 252 1.91 23.64 -18.14
CA LEU A 252 1.64 25.04 -18.44
C LEU A 252 0.84 25.73 -17.34
N ILE A 253 -0.24 25.09 -16.88
CA ILE A 253 -1.06 25.60 -15.78
C ILE A 253 -0.19 25.78 -14.52
N TYR A 254 0.61 24.79 -14.16
CA TYR A 254 1.53 24.88 -13.03
C TYR A 254 2.47 26.08 -13.16
N LYS A 255 3.15 26.24 -14.32
CA LYS A 255 4.10 27.34 -14.58
C LYS A 255 3.43 28.71 -14.53
N LEU A 256 2.19 28.84 -15.00
CA LEU A 256 1.45 30.10 -14.97
C LEU A 256 0.96 30.44 -13.54
N THR A 257 0.69 29.45 -12.72
CA THR A 257 0.18 29.65 -11.36
C THR A 257 1.27 29.80 -10.31
N SER A 258 2.42 29.17 -10.49
CA SER A 258 3.54 29.14 -9.53
C SER A 258 4.13 30.52 -9.21
N PRO A 259 4.34 31.46 -10.17
CA PRO A 259 4.88 32.78 -9.89
C PRO A 259 3.87 33.73 -9.22
N HIS A 260 2.58 33.45 -9.38
CA HIS A 260 1.48 34.34 -8.94
C HIS A 260 0.69 33.72 -7.80
N GLY A 261 1.16 33.82 -6.58
CA GLY A 261 0.51 33.27 -5.40
C GLY A 261 -0.95 33.70 -5.15
N SER A 262 -1.53 34.59 -5.98
CA SER A 262 -2.92 35.03 -5.88
C SER A 262 -3.93 33.89 -6.13
N LEU A 263 -3.69 33.03 -7.14
CA LEU A 263 -4.57 31.90 -7.42
C LEU A 263 -4.45 30.84 -6.29
N ILE A 264 -3.24 30.54 -5.85
CA ILE A 264 -3.00 29.62 -4.75
C ILE A 264 -3.72 30.14 -3.49
N LYS A 265 -3.57 31.41 -3.15
CA LYS A 265 -4.29 32.05 -2.03
C LYS A 265 -5.81 31.92 -2.17
N THR A 266 -6.35 32.10 -3.38
CA THR A 266 -7.78 31.96 -3.66
C THR A 266 -8.23 30.51 -3.46
N MET A 267 -7.48 29.53 -3.99
CA MET A 267 -7.79 28.10 -3.83
C MET A 267 -7.67 27.65 -2.37
N THR A 268 -6.70 28.17 -1.61
CA THR A 268 -6.59 27.94 -0.16
C THR A 268 -7.82 28.47 0.58
N LYS A 269 -8.28 29.68 0.27
CA LYS A 269 -9.53 30.22 0.83
C LYS A 269 -10.76 29.38 0.48
N TRP A 270 -10.79 28.79 -0.72
CA TRP A 270 -11.88 27.91 -1.12
C TRP A 270 -11.81 26.55 -0.39
N HIS A 271 -10.64 25.99 -0.25
CA HIS A 271 -10.41 24.76 0.51
C HIS A 271 -10.84 24.89 1.99
N GLN A 272 -10.57 26.03 2.62
CA GLN A 272 -10.94 26.32 4.02
C GLN A 272 -12.46 26.49 4.26
N LYS A 273 -13.31 26.44 3.23
CA LYS A 273 -14.77 26.46 3.41
C LYS A 273 -15.25 25.14 4.01
N LYS A 274 -16.34 25.19 4.78
CA LYS A 274 -16.92 24.00 5.44
C LYS A 274 -17.39 22.94 4.44
N SER A 275 -18.01 23.37 3.31
CA SER A 275 -18.54 22.48 2.28
C SER A 275 -18.81 23.20 0.96
N GLY A 276 -19.27 22.46 -0.04
CA GLY A 276 -19.75 22.97 -1.33
C GLY A 276 -18.70 22.92 -2.45
N LEU A 277 -19.13 23.25 -3.68
CA LEU A 277 -18.32 23.13 -4.91
C LEU A 277 -16.98 23.88 -4.81
N ARG A 278 -16.97 25.08 -4.21
CA ARG A 278 -15.71 25.85 -4.07
C ARG A 278 -14.70 25.11 -3.19
N LYS A 279 -15.14 24.47 -2.10
CA LYS A 279 -14.25 23.63 -1.28
C LYS A 279 -13.66 22.48 -2.11
N GLN A 280 -14.51 21.76 -2.84
CA GLN A 280 -14.07 20.63 -3.67
C GLN A 280 -13.04 21.06 -4.72
N VAL A 281 -13.30 22.16 -5.44
CA VAL A 281 -12.38 22.72 -6.45
C VAL A 281 -11.07 23.17 -5.80
N GLY A 282 -11.14 23.88 -4.65
CA GLY A 282 -9.95 24.34 -3.93
C GLY A 282 -9.09 23.17 -3.46
N THR A 283 -9.70 22.15 -2.86
CA THR A 283 -9.00 20.94 -2.40
C THR A 283 -8.36 20.19 -3.58
N TRP A 284 -9.12 19.94 -4.64
CA TRP A 284 -8.60 19.29 -5.85
C TRP A 284 -7.41 20.05 -6.44
N PHE A 285 -7.56 21.37 -6.64
CA PHE A 285 -6.49 22.20 -7.19
C PHE A 285 -5.22 22.15 -6.32
N LEU A 286 -5.35 22.25 -5.00
CA LEU A 286 -4.20 22.21 -4.10
C LEU A 286 -3.51 20.84 -4.12
N LYS A 287 -4.24 19.74 -4.23
CA LYS A 287 -3.67 18.39 -4.37
C LYS A 287 -2.86 18.27 -5.66
N GLU A 288 -3.43 18.66 -6.79
CA GLU A 288 -2.76 18.64 -8.11
C GLU A 288 -1.53 19.56 -8.15
N TYR A 289 -1.68 20.79 -7.64
CA TYR A 289 -0.58 21.73 -7.56
C TYR A 289 0.57 21.22 -6.69
N SER A 290 0.26 20.65 -5.53
CA SER A 290 1.24 20.06 -4.62
C SER A 290 1.98 18.88 -5.27
N TYR A 291 1.26 18.01 -5.98
CA TYR A 291 1.86 16.90 -6.72
C TYR A 291 2.82 17.39 -7.82
N LEU A 292 2.34 18.33 -8.65
CA LEU A 292 3.17 18.93 -9.71
C LEU A 292 4.38 19.69 -9.15
N SER A 293 4.24 20.34 -7.99
CA SER A 293 5.35 20.97 -7.29
C SER A 293 6.44 19.95 -6.89
N GLY A 294 6.05 18.79 -6.40
CA GLY A 294 7.00 17.73 -6.03
C GLY A 294 7.73 17.12 -7.23
N ILE A 295 7.04 16.93 -8.37
CA ILE A 295 7.66 16.29 -9.55
C ILE A 295 8.48 17.25 -10.42
N LEU A 296 8.17 18.58 -10.40
CA LEU A 296 8.80 19.57 -11.26
C LEU A 296 9.93 20.36 -10.58
N ASN A 297 10.01 20.39 -9.25
CA ASN A 297 11.06 21.02 -8.46
C ASN A 297 12.02 19.98 -7.89
#